data_c806b62379c8e408e1ccd0e5b93ae492
#
_entry.id   c806b62379c8e408e1ccd0e5b93ae492
#
_cell.length_a   1.000
_cell.length_b   1.000
_cell.length_c   1.000
_cell.angle_alpha   90.00
_cell.angle_beta   90.00
_cell.angle_gamma   90.00
#
_symmetry.space_group_name_H-M   'P 1'
#
loop_
_entity.id
_entity.type
_entity.pdbx_description
1 polymer ?
#
loop_
_entity_poly.entity_id
_entity_poly.type
_entity_poly.pdbx_seq_one_letter_code
_entity_poly.pdbx_strand_id
1 'polypeptide(L)'
;MNNYYLEIKELIENYEINHRVRTLQDNSEKLLMNWNIGRLLVEAQGGNKRAKYGDDLIKKWSQKLSKLYGANYSYTNLKNMRQFYKLYPISHTLCDQLTWSHYRYLLPIKSENERNYYINQVILNSLSVRELRELIKSKAYDRLSYADKENIKLILDNTTLTIEDMIKDPI
;
A
#
# COMPACT_ATOMS: atom_id res chain seq x y z
N MET A 1 19.15 -20.33 4.85
CA MET A 1 18.35 -19.63 3.83
C MET A 1 17.23 -18.90 4.57
N ASN A 2 17.07 -17.63 4.29
CA ASN A 2 16.18 -16.77 5.06
C ASN A 2 14.73 -17.25 4.93
N ASN A 3 14.04 -17.51 6.05
CA ASN A 3 12.64 -17.98 6.11
C ASN A 3 11.66 -17.03 5.40
N TYR A 4 12.01 -15.74 5.32
CA TYR A 4 11.19 -14.70 4.68
C TYR A 4 10.87 -14.95 3.20
N TYR A 5 11.78 -15.54 2.42
CA TYR A 5 11.49 -15.91 1.03
C TYR A 5 10.40 -16.99 0.95
N LEU A 6 10.50 -18.00 1.81
CA LEU A 6 9.48 -19.06 1.88
C LEU A 6 8.13 -18.52 2.33
N GLU A 7 8.12 -17.61 3.29
CA GLU A 7 6.89 -16.94 3.75
C GLU A 7 6.25 -16.10 2.63
N ILE A 8 7.06 -15.36 1.86
CA ILE A 8 6.56 -14.61 0.68
C ILE A 8 5.99 -15.57 -0.37
N LYS A 9 6.68 -16.65 -0.65
CA LYS A 9 6.23 -17.68 -1.61
C LYS A 9 4.89 -18.28 -1.17
N GLU A 10 4.76 -18.65 0.10
CA GLU A 10 3.52 -19.18 0.66
C GLU A 10 2.35 -18.19 0.59
N LEU A 11 2.60 -16.89 0.87
CA LEU A 11 1.59 -15.85 0.70
C LEU A 11 1.09 -15.74 -0.74
N ILE A 12 1.99 -15.84 -1.72
CA ILE A 12 1.65 -15.82 -3.13
C ILE A 12 0.82 -17.04 -3.51
N GLU A 13 1.25 -18.23 -3.12
CA GLU A 13 0.55 -19.49 -3.45
C GLU A 13 -0.85 -19.53 -2.82
N ASN A 14 -1.00 -19.13 -1.56
CA ASN A 14 -2.29 -19.04 -0.89
C ASN A 14 -3.22 -18.04 -1.58
N TYR A 15 -2.72 -16.88 -1.99
CA TYR A 15 -3.50 -15.92 -2.75
C TYR A 15 -3.98 -16.50 -4.09
N GLU A 16 -3.10 -17.12 -4.85
CA GLU A 16 -3.40 -17.73 -6.17
C GLU A 16 -4.48 -18.81 -6.06
N ILE A 17 -4.42 -19.66 -5.03
CA ILE A 17 -5.41 -20.71 -4.77
C ILE A 17 -6.78 -20.07 -4.44
N ASN A 18 -6.80 -19.11 -3.52
CA ASN A 18 -8.03 -18.42 -3.11
C ASN A 18 -8.65 -17.62 -4.24
N HIS A 19 -7.83 -17.01 -5.10
CA HIS A 19 -8.29 -16.27 -6.26
C HIS A 19 -9.04 -17.15 -7.27
N ARG A 20 -8.64 -18.40 -7.47
CA ARG A 20 -9.36 -19.35 -8.33
C ARG A 20 -10.75 -19.72 -7.80
N VAL A 21 -10.95 -19.61 -6.49
CA VAL A 21 -12.20 -20.01 -5.82
C VAL A 21 -13.18 -18.84 -5.61
N ARG A 22 -12.69 -17.58 -5.59
CA ARG A 22 -13.51 -16.41 -5.22
C ARG A 22 -13.30 -15.22 -6.15
N THR A 23 -14.19 -15.03 -7.08
CA THR A 23 -14.13 -13.91 -8.05
C THR A 23 -14.56 -12.53 -7.52
N LEU A 24 -15.10 -12.40 -6.30
CA LEU A 24 -15.76 -11.17 -5.83
C LEU A 24 -15.18 -10.49 -4.57
N GLN A 25 -14.18 -11.07 -3.89
CA GLN A 25 -13.56 -10.44 -2.70
C GLN A 25 -12.07 -10.13 -2.90
N ASP A 26 -11.66 -10.02 -4.12
CA ASP A 26 -10.27 -10.12 -4.56
C ASP A 26 -9.38 -8.96 -4.16
N ASN A 27 -9.95 -7.77 -4.02
CA ASN A 27 -9.14 -6.55 -3.86
C ASN A 27 -8.51 -6.45 -2.46
N SER A 28 -9.29 -6.70 -1.42
CA SER A 28 -8.81 -6.62 -0.03
C SER A 28 -7.74 -7.67 0.26
N GLU A 29 -7.94 -8.91 -0.22
CA GLU A 29 -6.96 -10.00 -0.07
C GLU A 29 -5.66 -9.66 -0.81
N LYS A 30 -5.75 -9.09 -2.01
CA LYS A 30 -4.59 -8.65 -2.79
C LYS A 30 -3.82 -7.52 -2.12
N LEU A 31 -4.52 -6.52 -1.58
CA LEU A 31 -3.90 -5.44 -0.84
C LEU A 31 -3.19 -5.96 0.40
N LEU A 32 -3.83 -6.84 1.17
CA LEU A 32 -3.26 -7.44 2.36
C LEU A 32 -2.05 -8.32 2.02
N MET A 33 -2.10 -9.10 0.94
CA MET A 33 -0.97 -9.88 0.45
C MET A 33 0.21 -8.97 0.09
N ASN A 34 -0.01 -7.92 -0.69
CA ASN A 34 1.04 -6.98 -1.08
C ASN A 34 1.64 -6.27 0.15
N TRP A 35 0.80 -5.92 1.12
CA TRP A 35 1.23 -5.33 2.39
C TRP A 35 2.12 -6.30 3.19
N ASN A 36 1.72 -7.57 3.32
CA ASN A 36 2.50 -8.60 4.00
C ASN A 36 3.82 -8.90 3.31
N ILE A 37 3.84 -8.95 1.97
CA ILE A 37 5.09 -9.05 1.22
C ILE A 37 5.99 -7.86 1.53
N GLY A 38 5.45 -6.65 1.54
CA GLY A 38 6.17 -5.43 1.91
C GLY A 38 6.76 -5.50 3.32
N ARG A 39 6.00 -6.00 4.29
CA ARG A 39 6.44 -6.24 5.67
C ARG A 39 7.63 -7.20 5.72
N LEU A 40 7.51 -8.35 5.09
CA LEU A 40 8.57 -9.37 5.05
C LEU A 40 9.84 -8.86 4.37
N LEU A 41 9.71 -8.05 3.33
CA LEU A 41 10.85 -7.40 2.67
C LEU A 41 11.59 -6.44 3.61
N VAL A 42 10.86 -5.65 4.40
CA VAL A 42 11.46 -4.74 5.40
C VAL A 42 12.14 -5.53 6.52
N GLU A 43 11.51 -6.56 7.05
CA GLU A 43 12.07 -7.44 8.09
C GLU A 43 13.34 -8.15 7.60
N ALA A 44 13.31 -8.71 6.38
CA ALA A 44 14.46 -9.39 5.79
C ALA A 44 15.68 -8.47 5.56
N GLN A 45 15.44 -7.17 5.40
CA GLN A 45 16.48 -6.16 5.25
C GLN A 45 17.05 -5.69 6.61
N GLY A 46 16.57 -6.23 7.73
CA GLY A 46 16.96 -5.81 9.07
C GLY A 46 16.42 -4.44 9.46
N GLY A 47 15.27 -4.06 8.93
CA GLY A 47 14.65 -2.76 9.14
C GLY A 47 15.31 -1.64 8.31
N ASN A 48 15.19 -0.39 8.76
CA ASN A 48 15.64 0.78 8.00
C ASN A 48 17.17 0.97 7.90
N LYS A 49 17.98 0.14 8.57
CA LYS A 49 19.42 0.41 8.80
C LYS A 49 20.39 -0.04 7.69
N ARG A 50 19.96 -0.83 6.68
CA ARG A 50 20.86 -1.41 5.65
C ARG A 50 20.28 -1.33 4.23
N ALA A 51 20.02 -0.12 3.75
CA ALA A 51 19.37 0.10 2.45
C ALA A 51 20.09 -0.54 1.24
N LYS A 52 21.43 -0.52 1.20
CA LYS A 52 22.21 -1.01 0.04
C LYS A 52 22.15 -2.53 -0.10
N TYR A 53 22.29 -3.26 0.99
CA TYR A 53 22.19 -4.73 0.99
C TYR A 53 20.77 -5.22 0.67
N GLY A 54 19.80 -4.40 1.01
CA GLY A 54 18.38 -4.68 0.78
C GLY A 54 17.97 -4.62 -0.67
N ASP A 55 18.53 -3.75 -1.47
CA ASP A 55 18.18 -3.64 -2.90
C ASP A 55 18.69 -4.85 -3.70
N ASP A 56 19.85 -5.38 -3.37
CA ASP A 56 20.37 -6.62 -3.99
C ASP A 56 19.51 -7.83 -3.62
N LEU A 57 19.03 -7.91 -2.38
CA LEU A 57 18.12 -8.95 -1.93
C LEU A 57 16.81 -8.93 -2.72
N ILE A 58 16.18 -7.75 -2.84
CA ILE A 58 14.94 -7.59 -3.60
C ILE A 58 15.15 -7.95 -5.07
N LYS A 59 16.26 -7.54 -5.68
CA LYS A 59 16.59 -7.87 -7.06
C LYS A 59 16.70 -9.38 -7.27
N LYS A 60 17.40 -10.08 -6.36
CA LYS A 60 17.55 -11.53 -6.40
C LYS A 60 16.22 -12.27 -6.25
N TRP A 61 15.38 -11.81 -5.31
CA TRP A 61 14.06 -12.41 -5.08
C TRP A 61 13.10 -12.11 -6.22
N SER A 62 13.13 -10.90 -6.78
CA SER A 62 12.30 -10.56 -7.92
C SER A 62 12.55 -11.46 -9.12
N GLN A 63 13.80 -11.80 -9.41
CA GLN A 63 14.15 -12.71 -10.50
C GLN A 63 13.52 -14.10 -10.31
N LYS A 64 13.58 -14.64 -9.08
CA LYS A 64 12.98 -15.94 -8.75
C LYS A 64 11.46 -15.91 -8.79
N LEU A 65 10.85 -14.92 -8.12
CA LEU A 65 9.40 -14.80 -8.02
C LEU A 65 8.75 -14.46 -9.36
N SER A 66 9.36 -13.59 -10.17
CA SER A 66 8.84 -13.26 -11.51
C SER A 66 8.90 -14.47 -12.45
N LYS A 67 9.91 -15.33 -12.31
CA LYS A 67 10.01 -16.56 -13.11
C LYS A 67 8.91 -17.56 -12.74
N LEU A 68 8.53 -17.64 -11.46
CA LEU A 68 7.52 -18.58 -10.97
C LEU A 68 6.08 -18.08 -11.13
N TYR A 69 5.85 -16.79 -10.88
CA TYR A 69 4.51 -16.20 -10.69
C TYR A 69 4.23 -15.02 -11.62
N GLY A 70 5.18 -14.65 -12.48
CA GLY A 70 4.98 -13.60 -13.49
C GLY A 70 5.39 -12.20 -13.08
N ALA A 71 5.15 -11.25 -13.99
CA ALA A 71 5.64 -9.86 -13.91
C ALA A 71 5.11 -9.05 -12.72
N ASN A 72 4.05 -9.49 -12.08
CA ASN A 72 3.50 -8.84 -10.89
C ASN A 72 4.50 -8.81 -9.71
N TYR A 73 5.51 -9.67 -9.72
CA TYR A 73 6.55 -9.74 -8.69
C TYR A 73 7.90 -9.23 -9.20
N SER A 74 7.87 -8.32 -10.16
CA SER A 74 9.05 -7.62 -10.67
C SER A 74 9.73 -6.79 -9.57
N TYR A 75 11.01 -6.47 -9.79
CA TYR A 75 11.79 -5.65 -8.87
C TYR A 75 11.08 -4.34 -8.49
N THR A 76 10.52 -3.64 -9.48
CA THR A 76 9.76 -2.40 -9.25
C THR A 76 8.53 -2.65 -8.38
N ASN A 77 7.77 -3.71 -8.63
CA ASN A 77 6.60 -4.03 -7.84
C ASN A 77 6.94 -4.44 -6.39
N LEU A 78 7.97 -5.23 -6.18
CA LEU A 78 8.44 -5.57 -4.83
C LEU A 78 8.90 -4.31 -4.07
N LYS A 79 9.58 -3.37 -4.73
CA LYS A 79 9.91 -2.07 -4.13
C LYS A 79 8.66 -1.26 -3.78
N ASN A 80 7.63 -1.28 -4.63
CA ASN A 80 6.36 -0.63 -4.33
C ASN A 80 5.66 -1.29 -3.13
N MET A 81 5.66 -2.62 -3.03
CA MET A 81 5.10 -3.33 -1.87
C MET A 81 5.85 -2.97 -0.58
N ARG A 82 7.19 -2.90 -0.63
CA ARG A 82 8.01 -2.41 0.50
C ARG A 82 7.64 -0.99 0.90
N GLN A 83 7.50 -0.08 -0.06
CA GLN A 83 7.12 1.31 0.18
C GLN A 83 5.69 1.41 0.73
N PHE A 84 4.78 0.57 0.24
CA PHE A 84 3.41 0.48 0.71
C PHE A 84 3.35 0.17 2.21
N TYR A 85 4.06 -0.87 2.66
CA TYR A 85 4.17 -1.17 4.08
C TYR A 85 4.78 -0.02 4.90
N LYS A 86 5.81 0.65 4.38
CA LYS A 86 6.45 1.77 5.09
C LYS A 86 5.53 2.98 5.26
N LEU A 87 4.68 3.26 4.28
CA LEU A 87 3.73 4.38 4.32
C LEU A 87 2.47 4.05 5.13
N TYR A 88 2.08 2.79 5.15
CA TYR A 88 0.88 2.29 5.84
C TYR A 88 1.27 1.13 6.78
N PRO A 89 1.95 1.42 7.90
CA PRO A 89 2.49 0.38 8.79
C PRO A 89 1.41 -0.43 9.49
N ILE A 90 0.17 0.04 9.50
CA ILE A 90 -0.98 -0.61 10.11
C ILE A 90 -1.93 -1.08 9.00
N SER A 91 -2.14 -2.39 8.88
CA SER A 91 -2.96 -2.97 7.82
C SER A 91 -4.43 -2.53 7.87
N HIS A 92 -4.96 -2.19 9.04
CA HIS A 92 -6.35 -1.72 9.20
C HIS A 92 -6.59 -0.33 8.61
N THR A 93 -5.55 0.43 8.31
CA THR A 93 -5.68 1.74 7.66
C THR A 93 -5.80 1.65 6.14
N LEU A 94 -5.72 0.43 5.59
CA LEU A 94 -5.86 0.22 4.16
C LEU A 94 -7.33 0.35 3.75
N CYS A 95 -7.56 1.21 2.75
CA CYS A 95 -8.89 1.37 2.18
C CYS A 95 -9.12 0.32 1.09
N ASP A 96 -10.08 -0.56 1.29
CA ASP A 96 -10.47 -1.62 0.35
C ASP A 96 -11.23 -1.11 -0.89
N GLN A 97 -11.68 0.15 -0.87
CA GLN A 97 -12.25 0.83 -2.04
C GLN A 97 -11.19 1.25 -3.07
N LEU A 98 -9.91 1.30 -2.66
CA LEU A 98 -8.77 1.53 -3.55
C LEU A 98 -8.18 0.20 -4.01
N THR A 99 -7.82 0.11 -5.28
CA THR A 99 -7.07 -1.05 -5.82
C THR A 99 -5.57 -0.86 -5.62
N TRP A 100 -4.80 -1.95 -5.79
CA TRP A 100 -3.34 -1.86 -5.82
C TRP A 100 -2.84 -0.84 -6.85
N SER A 101 -3.51 -0.73 -7.99
CA SER A 101 -3.15 0.26 -9.02
C SER A 101 -3.36 1.69 -8.56
N HIS A 102 -4.38 2.00 -7.76
CA HIS A 102 -4.54 3.32 -7.13
C HIS A 102 -3.38 3.61 -6.16
N TYR A 103 -3.07 2.68 -5.27
CA TYR A 103 -1.97 2.85 -4.32
C TYR A 103 -0.63 3.10 -5.01
N ARG A 104 -0.34 2.42 -6.12
CA ARG A 104 0.90 2.64 -6.87
C ARG A 104 1.09 4.08 -7.35
N TYR A 105 0.03 4.80 -7.66
CA TYR A 105 0.10 6.23 -8.00
C TYR A 105 0.25 7.13 -6.78
N LEU A 106 -0.16 6.68 -5.60
CA LEU A 106 -0.05 7.43 -4.34
C LEU A 106 1.32 7.26 -3.67
N LEU A 107 2.01 6.13 -3.87
CA LEU A 107 3.29 5.83 -3.22
C LEU A 107 4.39 6.88 -3.46
N PRO A 108 4.54 7.52 -4.64
CA PRO A 108 5.55 8.54 -4.86
C PRO A 108 5.28 9.86 -4.13
N ILE A 109 4.06 10.10 -3.67
CA ILE A 109 3.65 11.33 -3.01
C ILE A 109 4.21 11.34 -1.59
N LYS A 110 5.07 12.30 -1.26
CA LYS A 110 5.75 12.37 0.04
C LYS A 110 4.86 12.88 1.15
N SER A 111 4.00 13.85 0.86
CA SER A 111 3.08 14.44 1.82
C SER A 111 1.94 13.48 2.16
N GLU A 112 1.78 13.17 3.43
CA GLU A 112 0.67 12.35 3.92
C GLU A 112 -0.68 13.04 3.69
N ASN A 113 -0.76 14.35 3.96
CA ASN A 113 -1.97 15.13 3.73
C ASN A 113 -2.39 15.12 2.25
N GLU A 114 -1.42 15.20 1.35
CA GLU A 114 -1.67 15.13 -0.09
C GLU A 114 -2.15 13.73 -0.51
N ARG A 115 -1.52 12.65 0.00
CA ARG A 115 -1.98 11.29 -0.26
C ARG A 115 -3.42 11.09 0.23
N ASN A 116 -3.70 11.53 1.45
CA ASN A 116 -5.02 11.41 2.06
C ASN A 116 -6.09 12.21 1.30
N TYR A 117 -5.73 13.39 0.78
CA TYR A 117 -6.60 14.14 -0.12
C TYR A 117 -6.99 13.30 -1.34
N TYR A 118 -6.03 12.72 -2.05
CA TYR A 118 -6.32 11.92 -3.23
C TYR A 118 -7.07 10.62 -2.90
N ILE A 119 -6.79 9.97 -1.77
CA ILE A 119 -7.57 8.83 -1.27
C ILE A 119 -9.03 9.22 -1.09
N ASN A 120 -9.28 10.35 -0.41
CA ASN A 120 -10.64 10.84 -0.20
C ASN A 120 -11.34 11.18 -1.52
N GLN A 121 -10.63 11.74 -2.50
CA GLN A 121 -11.20 11.99 -3.84
C GLN A 121 -11.61 10.70 -4.53
N VAL A 122 -10.81 9.63 -4.42
CA VAL A 122 -11.18 8.32 -4.97
C VAL A 122 -12.43 7.77 -4.30
N ILE A 123 -12.52 7.84 -2.98
CA ILE A 123 -13.66 7.33 -2.22
C ILE A 123 -14.95 8.12 -2.52
N LEU A 124 -14.89 9.45 -2.42
CA LEU A 124 -16.06 10.32 -2.57
C LEU A 124 -16.61 10.33 -3.99
N ASN A 125 -15.75 10.26 -4.98
CA ASN A 125 -16.12 10.40 -6.39
C ASN A 125 -16.01 9.07 -7.17
N SER A 126 -15.70 7.96 -6.50
CA SER A 126 -15.51 6.64 -7.12
C SER A 126 -14.55 6.69 -8.33
N LEU A 127 -13.43 7.43 -8.19
CA LEU A 127 -12.51 7.65 -9.28
C LEU A 127 -11.84 6.35 -9.74
N SER A 128 -11.79 6.15 -11.04
CA SER A 128 -10.96 5.12 -11.65
C SER A 128 -9.46 5.45 -11.50
N VAL A 129 -8.62 4.47 -11.71
CA VAL A 129 -7.15 4.64 -11.71
C VAL A 129 -6.71 5.72 -12.70
N ARG A 130 -7.36 5.78 -13.86
CA ARG A 130 -7.07 6.80 -14.89
C ARG A 130 -7.43 8.20 -14.43
N GLU A 131 -8.59 8.37 -13.82
CA GLU A 131 -9.05 9.66 -13.28
C GLU A 131 -8.18 10.13 -12.12
N LEU A 132 -7.80 9.23 -11.20
CA LEU A 132 -6.85 9.55 -10.14
C LEU A 132 -5.51 10.02 -10.71
N ARG A 133 -4.98 9.33 -11.71
CA ARG A 133 -3.75 9.71 -12.37
C ARG A 133 -3.81 11.11 -12.97
N GLU A 134 -4.89 11.45 -13.68
CA GLU A 134 -5.08 12.79 -14.26
C GLU A 134 -5.25 13.85 -13.16
N LEU A 135 -5.92 13.53 -12.06
CA LEU A 135 -6.09 14.42 -10.92
C LEU A 135 -4.73 14.74 -10.26
N ILE A 136 -3.88 13.74 -10.03
CA ILE A 136 -2.52 13.92 -9.50
C ILE A 136 -1.69 14.76 -10.47
N LYS A 137 -1.72 14.44 -11.77
CA LYS A 137 -0.99 15.14 -12.82
C LYS A 137 -1.36 16.62 -12.91
N SER A 138 -2.64 16.93 -12.70
CA SER A 138 -3.15 18.30 -12.66
C SER A 138 -2.76 19.08 -11.41
N LYS A 139 -2.08 18.45 -10.45
CA LYS A 139 -1.69 19.04 -9.16
C LYS A 139 -2.89 19.63 -8.40
N ALA A 140 -4.00 18.91 -8.37
CA ALA A 140 -5.22 19.37 -7.75
C ALA A 140 -5.05 19.78 -6.29
N TYR A 141 -4.25 19.05 -5.51
CA TYR A 141 -3.94 19.39 -4.12
C TYR A 141 -3.20 20.73 -3.99
N ASP A 142 -2.25 21.01 -4.87
CA ASP A 142 -1.47 22.27 -4.81
C ASP A 142 -2.35 23.51 -5.04
N ARG A 143 -3.45 23.36 -5.79
CA ARG A 143 -4.40 24.44 -6.11
C ARG A 143 -5.41 24.71 -5.01
N LEU A 144 -5.47 23.88 -3.95
CA LEU A 144 -6.32 24.13 -2.80
C LEU A 144 -5.85 25.37 -2.03
N SER A 145 -6.80 26.10 -1.45
CA SER A 145 -6.49 27.19 -0.53
C SER A 145 -5.79 26.65 0.74
N TYR A 146 -5.10 27.52 1.46
CA TYR A 146 -4.49 27.15 2.74
C TYR A 146 -5.56 26.65 3.73
N ALA A 147 -6.70 27.31 3.79
CA ALA A 147 -7.80 26.92 4.66
C ALA A 147 -8.36 25.53 4.34
N ASP A 148 -8.47 25.17 3.05
CA ASP A 148 -8.93 23.83 2.64
C ASP A 148 -7.92 22.75 3.03
N LYS A 149 -6.61 23.02 2.89
CA LYS A 149 -5.55 22.09 3.31
C LYS A 149 -5.54 21.87 4.82
N GLU A 150 -5.75 22.90 5.62
CA GLU A 150 -5.87 22.79 7.08
C GLU A 150 -7.16 22.04 7.49
N ASN A 151 -8.28 22.26 6.81
CA ASN A 151 -9.50 21.51 7.06
C ASN A 151 -9.35 20.01 6.78
N ILE A 152 -8.66 19.63 5.70
CA ILE A 152 -8.35 18.23 5.40
C ILE A 152 -7.53 17.60 6.53
N LYS A 153 -6.52 18.30 7.03
CA LYS A 153 -5.69 17.86 8.13
C LYS A 153 -6.49 17.65 9.43
N LEU A 154 -7.36 18.59 9.79
CA LEU A 154 -8.23 18.51 10.97
C LEU A 154 -9.20 17.33 10.90
N ILE A 155 -9.76 17.04 9.71
CA ILE A 155 -10.66 15.89 9.51
C ILE A 155 -9.89 14.57 9.74
N LEU A 156 -8.67 14.48 9.26
CA LEU A 156 -7.84 13.29 9.41
C LEU A 156 -7.41 13.08 10.87
N ASP A 157 -6.98 14.14 11.55
CA ASP A 157 -6.59 14.10 12.95
C ASP A 157 -7.78 13.69 13.84
N ASN A 158 -8.99 14.20 13.56
CA ASN A 158 -10.21 13.81 14.27
C ASN A 158 -10.64 12.37 13.98
N THR A 159 -10.41 11.86 12.77
CA THR A 159 -10.75 10.48 12.41
C THR A 159 -9.82 9.48 13.13
N THR A 160 -8.56 9.81 13.28
CA THR A 160 -7.60 9.01 14.06
C THR A 160 -7.92 8.99 15.55
N LEU A 161 -8.33 10.11 16.12
CA LEU A 161 -8.78 10.22 17.52
C LEU A 161 -10.03 9.36 17.80
N THR A 162 -10.99 9.34 16.88
CA THR A 162 -12.22 8.53 17.04
C THR A 162 -11.94 7.03 17.07
N ILE A 163 -10.95 6.54 16.34
CA ILE A 163 -10.55 5.12 16.34
C ILE A 163 -9.82 4.74 17.63
N GLU A 164 -8.94 5.60 18.14
CA GLU A 164 -8.25 5.38 19.40
C GLU A 164 -9.18 5.47 20.61
N ASP A 165 -10.18 6.34 20.57
CA ASP A 165 -11.19 6.47 21.62
C ASP A 165 -12.16 5.28 21.65
N MET A 166 -12.47 4.67 20.51
CA MET A 166 -13.27 3.44 20.44
C MET A 166 -12.56 2.21 21.01
N ILE A 167 -11.23 2.23 21.06
CA ILE A 167 -10.42 1.12 21.63
C ILE A 167 -10.27 1.23 23.15
N LYS A 168 -10.51 2.41 23.74
CA LYS A 168 -10.32 2.70 25.17
C LYS A 168 -11.53 2.44 26.05
N ASP A 169 -12.67 2.06 25.51
CA ASP A 169 -13.88 1.76 26.28
C ASP A 169 -14.29 0.29 26.12
N PRO A 170 -13.71 -0.63 26.91
CA PRO A 170 -14.26 -1.99 27.04
C PRO A 170 -15.41 -1.93 28.04
N ILE A 171 -16.63 -2.06 27.53
CA ILE A 171 -17.79 -2.40 28.36
C ILE A 171 -17.63 -3.82 28.88
#